data_ae88151bc6871248bb8eff2d03d4014d
#
_entry.id   ae88151bc6871248bb8eff2d03d4014d
#
_cell.length_a   1.000
_cell.length_b   1.000
_cell.length_c   1.000
_cell.angle_alpha   90.00
_cell.angle_beta   90.00
_cell.angle_gamma   90.00
#
_symmetry.space_group_name_H-M   'P 1'
#
loop_
_entity.id
_entity.type
_entity.pdbx_description
1 polymer ?
#
loop_
_entity_poly.entity_id
_entity_poly.type
_entity_poly.pdbx_seq_one_letter_code
_entity_poly.pdbx_strand_id
1 'polypeptide(L)'
;MALKISVGQYYHGDSLIHRLNPNVKCLAALLLMFSTFFIRNAPQLAMLVVGVLCLLTLAKIPVKQVLASIIPLAWLLIFLSLFNLLLTREGTVLVSWSIFTITNVGAWSAFLYPVRILAAILMGALLLLTTTQTDLGNAFESACSPLSKMGLPGKEIAMIFSLMLRFIPTLAGDAVSISEAQTARAGDVASGSLPKRLRATFSIVVALLASSLRHANNLSKALDARHYVAGASRTRWHQPTFGARETIALVVTVCFIALIFVLA
;
A
#
# COMPACT_ATOMS: atom_id res chain seq x y z
N MET A 1 -0.14 28.32 3.62
CA MET A 1 -0.61 26.94 3.94
C MET A 1 0.62 26.07 4.04
N ALA A 2 0.96 25.60 5.24
CA ALA A 2 2.07 24.65 5.39
C ALA A 2 1.72 23.35 4.66
N LEU A 3 2.60 22.89 3.78
CA LEU A 3 2.49 21.57 3.16
C LEU A 3 2.58 20.50 4.26
N LYS A 4 1.44 20.07 4.79
CA LYS A 4 1.38 18.89 5.66
C LYS A 4 1.62 17.66 4.80
N ILE A 5 2.89 17.33 4.58
CA ILE A 5 3.26 16.04 3.97
C ILE A 5 3.09 14.99 5.08
N SER A 6 1.94 14.33 5.11
CA SER A 6 1.73 13.16 5.96
C SER A 6 2.53 11.99 5.36
N VAL A 7 3.78 11.88 5.76
CA VAL A 7 4.64 10.76 5.37
C VAL A 7 4.33 9.59 6.29
N GLY A 8 3.49 8.68 5.83
CA GLY A 8 3.17 7.39 6.47
C GLY A 8 1.88 7.41 7.30
N GLN A 9 0.99 6.49 6.99
CA GLN A 9 -0.26 6.26 7.74
C GLN A 9 -0.09 5.23 8.87
N TYR A 10 1.17 4.94 9.29
CA TYR A 10 1.41 3.95 10.33
C TYR A 10 0.75 4.36 11.66
N TYR A 11 -0.07 3.47 12.19
CA TYR A 11 -0.69 3.62 13.50
C TYR A 11 0.10 2.86 14.55
N HIS A 12 0.67 3.57 15.54
CA HIS A 12 1.35 2.93 16.65
C HIS A 12 0.33 2.17 17.50
N GLY A 13 0.41 0.85 17.50
CA GLY A 13 -0.45 -0.02 18.29
C GLY A 13 0.25 -1.32 18.65
N ASP A 14 -0.06 -1.83 19.84
CA ASP A 14 0.38 -3.13 20.32
C ASP A 14 -0.68 -4.19 20.04
N SER A 15 -0.67 -4.74 18.82
CA SER A 15 -1.52 -5.87 18.47
C SER A 15 -0.68 -7.08 18.04
N LEU A 16 -1.30 -8.26 18.01
CA LEU A 16 -0.65 -9.47 17.50
C LEU A 16 -0.12 -9.27 16.08
N ILE A 17 -0.87 -8.53 15.25
CA ILE A 17 -0.48 -8.24 13.86
C ILE A 17 0.71 -7.29 13.82
N HIS A 18 0.80 -6.28 14.70
CA HIS A 18 1.94 -5.35 14.73
C HIS A 18 3.27 -6.05 15.04
N ARG A 19 3.25 -7.08 15.87
CA ARG A 19 4.43 -7.83 16.32
C ARG A 19 4.92 -8.90 15.34
N LEU A 20 4.17 -9.18 14.27
CA LEU A 20 4.57 -10.14 13.24
C LEU A 20 5.71 -9.58 12.37
N ASN A 21 6.55 -10.49 11.87
CA ASN A 21 7.60 -10.18 10.91
C ASN A 21 7.03 -9.50 9.65
N PRO A 22 7.58 -8.34 9.22
CA PRO A 22 7.09 -7.61 8.05
C PRO A 22 7.01 -8.44 6.77
N ASN A 23 7.96 -9.37 6.56
CA ASN A 23 7.97 -10.24 5.39
C ASN A 23 6.73 -11.13 5.34
N VAL A 24 6.35 -11.71 6.49
CA VAL A 24 5.18 -12.58 6.61
C VAL A 24 3.89 -11.77 6.46
N LYS A 25 3.82 -10.57 7.05
CA LYS A 25 2.67 -9.67 6.87
C LYS A 25 2.44 -9.31 5.41
N CYS A 26 3.51 -8.89 4.71
CA CYS A 26 3.40 -8.54 3.30
C CYS A 26 2.96 -9.72 2.45
N LEU A 27 3.55 -10.90 2.68
CA LEU A 27 3.18 -12.11 1.96
C LEU A 27 1.73 -12.50 2.23
N ALA A 28 1.33 -12.54 3.51
CA ALA A 28 -0.03 -12.89 3.91
C ALA A 28 -1.06 -11.90 3.35
N ALA A 29 -0.79 -10.59 3.44
CA ALA A 29 -1.68 -9.56 2.89
C ALA A 29 -1.83 -9.69 1.37
N LEU A 30 -0.72 -9.90 0.64
CA LEU A 30 -0.77 -10.11 -0.81
C LEU A 30 -1.56 -11.36 -1.17
N LEU A 31 -1.32 -12.49 -0.49
CA LEU A 31 -2.06 -13.73 -0.75
C LEU A 31 -3.55 -13.56 -0.48
N LEU A 32 -3.92 -12.89 0.61
CA LEU A 32 -5.32 -12.59 0.93
C LEU A 32 -5.94 -11.64 -0.09
N MET A 33 -5.24 -10.59 -0.51
CA MET A 33 -5.72 -9.69 -1.57
C MET A 33 -5.94 -10.43 -2.89
N PHE A 34 -5.00 -11.29 -3.28
CA PHE A 34 -5.18 -12.12 -4.48
C PHE A 34 -6.35 -13.08 -4.37
N SER A 35 -6.56 -13.70 -3.19
CA SER A 35 -7.67 -14.63 -2.99
C SER A 35 -9.04 -13.98 -3.18
N THR A 36 -9.17 -12.66 -2.94
CA THR A 36 -10.45 -11.96 -3.15
C THR A 36 -10.94 -12.04 -4.60
N PHE A 37 -10.03 -12.10 -5.57
CA PHE A 37 -10.40 -12.15 -6.99
C PHE A 37 -11.04 -13.48 -7.41
N PHE A 38 -10.83 -14.56 -6.66
CA PHE A 38 -11.37 -15.87 -6.98
C PHE A 38 -12.76 -16.13 -6.38
N ILE A 39 -13.28 -15.22 -5.56
CA ILE A 39 -14.57 -15.34 -4.90
C ILE A 39 -15.70 -15.15 -5.94
N ARG A 40 -16.61 -16.12 -6.02
CA ARG A 40 -17.75 -16.09 -6.93
C ARG A 40 -19.08 -16.31 -6.24
N ASN A 41 -19.09 -17.09 -5.16
CA ASN A 41 -20.27 -17.58 -4.47
C ASN A 41 -20.55 -16.80 -3.18
N ALA A 42 -21.82 -16.80 -2.73
CA ALA A 42 -22.25 -16.15 -1.48
C ALA A 42 -21.51 -16.68 -0.22
N PRO A 43 -21.33 -17.99 -0.03
CA PRO A 43 -20.63 -18.49 1.16
C PRO A 43 -19.16 -18.05 1.22
N GLN A 44 -18.48 -18.01 0.06
CA GLN A 44 -17.12 -17.48 -0.03
C GLN A 44 -17.05 -16.00 0.36
N LEU A 45 -18.03 -15.21 -0.13
CA LEU A 45 -18.09 -13.78 0.20
C LEU A 45 -18.34 -13.55 1.69
N ALA A 46 -19.28 -14.31 2.29
CA ALA A 46 -19.55 -14.24 3.72
C ALA A 46 -18.29 -14.57 4.54
N MET A 47 -17.56 -15.61 4.15
CA MET A 47 -16.31 -16.01 4.81
C MET A 47 -15.22 -14.93 4.66
N LEU A 48 -15.08 -14.32 3.49
CA LEU A 48 -14.16 -13.20 3.28
C LEU A 48 -14.48 -12.05 4.23
N VAL A 49 -15.75 -11.64 4.32
CA VAL A 49 -16.19 -10.54 5.19
C VAL A 49 -15.89 -10.85 6.65
N VAL A 50 -16.18 -12.08 7.11
CA VAL A 50 -15.85 -12.53 8.47
C VAL A 50 -14.34 -12.49 8.70
N GLY A 51 -13.54 -12.96 7.74
CA GLY A 51 -12.07 -12.90 7.82
C GLY A 51 -11.52 -11.48 7.92
N VAL A 52 -12.03 -10.54 7.11
CA VAL A 52 -11.65 -9.12 7.17
C VAL A 52 -12.02 -8.50 8.52
N LEU A 53 -13.24 -8.76 9.02
CA LEU A 53 -13.68 -8.28 10.33
C LEU A 53 -12.82 -8.84 11.47
N CYS A 54 -12.46 -10.13 11.39
CA CYS A 54 -11.56 -10.77 12.36
C CYS A 54 -10.16 -10.11 12.33
N LEU A 55 -9.61 -9.85 11.15
CA LEU A 55 -8.33 -9.16 11.02
C LEU A 55 -8.38 -7.73 11.56
N LEU A 56 -9.47 -7.00 11.32
CA LEU A 56 -9.67 -5.64 11.86
C LEU A 56 -9.69 -5.63 13.39
N THR A 57 -10.41 -6.58 14.00
CA THR A 57 -10.48 -6.70 15.47
C THR A 57 -9.14 -7.10 16.07
N LEU A 58 -8.41 -8.04 15.45
CA LEU A 58 -7.07 -8.45 15.86
C LEU A 58 -6.03 -7.33 15.70
N ALA A 59 -6.18 -6.47 14.70
CA ALA A 59 -5.31 -5.32 14.49
C ALA A 59 -5.51 -4.21 15.53
N LYS A 60 -6.65 -4.18 16.23
CA LYS A 60 -7.04 -3.13 17.20
C LYS A 60 -6.95 -1.72 16.65
N ILE A 61 -7.28 -1.55 15.37
CA ILE A 61 -7.24 -0.25 14.70
C ILE A 61 -8.59 0.46 14.92
N PRO A 62 -8.59 1.77 15.25
CA PRO A 62 -9.83 2.51 15.42
C PRO A 62 -10.59 2.60 14.08
N VAL A 63 -11.88 2.32 14.15
CA VAL A 63 -12.80 2.28 12.98
C VAL A 63 -12.75 3.58 12.16
N LYS A 64 -12.51 4.71 12.80
CA LYS A 64 -12.37 6.01 12.10
C LYS A 64 -11.26 6.02 11.05
N GLN A 65 -10.12 5.40 11.32
CA GLN A 65 -9.00 5.36 10.37
C GLN A 65 -9.26 4.42 9.21
N VAL A 66 -9.91 3.30 9.51
CA VAL A 66 -10.35 2.35 8.47
C VAL A 66 -11.38 3.03 7.56
N LEU A 67 -12.36 3.73 8.14
CA LEU A 67 -13.38 4.46 7.38
C LEU A 67 -12.77 5.59 6.53
N ALA A 68 -11.78 6.30 7.06
CA ALA A 68 -11.08 7.36 6.32
C ALA A 68 -10.37 6.82 5.06
N SER A 69 -9.92 5.57 5.06
CA SER A 69 -9.34 4.92 3.89
C SER A 69 -10.38 4.52 2.84
N ILE A 70 -11.64 4.30 3.24
CA ILE A 70 -12.73 3.85 2.37
C ILE A 70 -13.50 5.02 1.74
N ILE A 71 -13.72 6.11 2.50
CA ILE A 71 -14.55 7.25 2.08
C ILE A 71 -14.16 7.80 0.69
N PRO A 72 -12.88 8.03 0.37
CA PRO A 72 -12.49 8.53 -0.95
C PRO A 72 -12.87 7.60 -2.10
N LEU A 73 -12.98 6.30 -1.82
CA LEU A 73 -13.28 5.25 -2.80
C LEU A 73 -14.76 4.87 -2.82
N ALA A 74 -15.54 5.32 -1.82
CA ALA A 74 -16.96 4.99 -1.71
C ALA A 74 -17.74 5.38 -2.98
N TRP A 75 -17.47 6.54 -3.55
CA TRP A 75 -18.09 6.98 -4.80
C TRP A 75 -17.79 6.03 -5.96
N LEU A 76 -16.56 5.59 -6.10
CA LEU A 76 -16.15 4.64 -7.13
C LEU A 76 -16.84 3.28 -6.95
N LEU A 77 -16.97 2.80 -5.71
CA LEU A 77 -17.63 1.54 -5.39
C LEU A 77 -19.14 1.60 -5.71
N ILE A 78 -19.80 2.72 -5.37
CA ILE A 78 -21.20 2.96 -5.70
C ILE A 78 -21.39 3.00 -7.22
N PHE A 79 -20.52 3.74 -7.92
CA PHE A 79 -20.55 3.81 -9.38
C PHE A 79 -20.37 2.43 -10.01
N LEU A 80 -19.41 1.64 -9.54
CA LEU A 80 -19.14 0.29 -10.02
C LEU A 80 -20.34 -0.64 -9.78
N SER A 81 -20.97 -0.54 -8.60
CA SER A 81 -22.19 -1.29 -8.26
C SER A 81 -23.31 -0.98 -9.23
N LEU A 82 -23.58 0.33 -9.43
CA LEU A 82 -24.64 0.78 -10.33
C LEU A 82 -24.36 0.38 -11.79
N PHE A 83 -23.11 0.51 -12.22
CA PHE A 83 -22.69 0.13 -13.56
C PHE A 83 -22.87 -1.37 -13.82
N ASN A 84 -22.47 -2.23 -12.89
CA ASN A 84 -22.69 -3.67 -13.00
C ASN A 84 -24.17 -4.04 -12.99
N LEU A 85 -24.98 -3.36 -12.15
CA LEU A 85 -26.43 -3.61 -12.10
C LEU A 85 -27.12 -3.35 -13.44
N LEU A 86 -26.72 -2.28 -14.14
CA LEU A 86 -27.37 -1.82 -15.37
C LEU A 86 -26.80 -2.48 -16.63
N LEU A 87 -25.53 -2.87 -16.62
CA LEU A 87 -24.83 -3.35 -17.81
C LEU A 87 -24.88 -4.87 -17.97
N THR A 88 -24.96 -5.60 -16.84
CA THR A 88 -24.99 -7.07 -16.86
C THR A 88 -26.38 -7.57 -17.30
N ARG A 89 -26.44 -8.11 -18.50
CA ARG A 89 -27.69 -8.62 -19.12
C ARG A 89 -27.81 -10.14 -19.05
N GLU A 90 -26.89 -10.83 -18.42
CA GLU A 90 -26.88 -12.29 -18.26
C GLU A 90 -27.83 -12.71 -17.14
N GLY A 91 -28.51 -13.86 -17.33
CA GLY A 91 -29.38 -14.48 -16.32
C GLY A 91 -30.85 -14.18 -16.50
N THR A 92 -31.67 -14.55 -15.49
CA THR A 92 -33.13 -14.34 -15.50
C THR A 92 -33.47 -12.88 -15.23
N VAL A 93 -34.32 -12.30 -16.04
CA VAL A 93 -34.78 -10.92 -15.90
C VAL A 93 -35.71 -10.82 -14.68
N LEU A 94 -35.35 -10.00 -13.71
CA LEU A 94 -36.17 -9.72 -12.53
C LEU A 94 -37.14 -8.55 -12.79
N VAL A 95 -36.62 -7.48 -13.41
CA VAL A 95 -37.40 -6.28 -13.74
C VAL A 95 -36.92 -5.76 -15.10
N SER A 96 -37.87 -5.54 -16.02
CA SER A 96 -37.58 -4.90 -17.29
C SER A 96 -38.30 -3.56 -17.38
N TRP A 97 -37.55 -2.46 -17.48
CA TRP A 97 -38.13 -1.15 -17.71
C TRP A 97 -37.49 -0.52 -18.96
N SER A 98 -38.17 -0.63 -20.09
CA SER A 98 -37.80 -0.06 -21.37
C SER A 98 -36.34 -0.32 -21.79
N ILE A 99 -35.38 0.48 -21.36
CA ILE A 99 -33.94 0.40 -21.71
C ILE A 99 -33.13 -0.35 -20.64
N PHE A 100 -33.60 -0.38 -19.39
CA PHE A 100 -32.89 -0.99 -18.26
C PHE A 100 -33.51 -2.34 -17.89
N THR A 101 -32.69 -3.38 -17.94
CA THR A 101 -33.07 -4.74 -17.52
C THR A 101 -32.23 -5.15 -16.34
N ILE A 102 -32.87 -5.31 -15.18
CA ILE A 102 -32.20 -5.83 -13.99
C ILE A 102 -32.30 -7.34 -13.99
N THR A 103 -31.16 -8.01 -14.02
CA THR A 103 -31.07 -9.47 -13.99
C THR A 103 -30.60 -9.97 -12.63
N ASN A 104 -30.88 -11.21 -12.30
CA ASN A 104 -30.42 -11.86 -11.08
C ASN A 104 -28.89 -11.86 -10.99
N VAL A 105 -28.20 -12.17 -12.09
CA VAL A 105 -26.71 -12.14 -12.16
C VAL A 105 -26.19 -10.71 -12.05
N GLY A 106 -26.89 -9.73 -12.64
CA GLY A 106 -26.57 -8.31 -12.50
C GLY A 106 -26.67 -7.81 -11.06
N ALA A 107 -27.76 -8.18 -10.36
CA ALA A 107 -27.92 -7.84 -8.94
C ALA A 107 -26.85 -8.49 -8.05
N TRP A 108 -26.51 -9.75 -8.31
CA TRP A 108 -25.44 -10.45 -7.58
C TRP A 108 -24.08 -9.81 -7.84
N SER A 109 -23.71 -9.55 -9.09
CA SER A 109 -22.45 -8.94 -9.46
C SER A 109 -22.32 -7.49 -8.96
N ALA A 110 -23.41 -6.72 -8.95
CA ALA A 110 -23.46 -5.38 -8.39
C ALA A 110 -23.15 -5.33 -6.88
N PHE A 111 -23.42 -6.40 -6.16
CA PHE A 111 -23.05 -6.55 -4.75
C PHE A 111 -21.65 -7.16 -4.58
N LEU A 112 -21.35 -8.20 -5.34
CA LEU A 112 -20.13 -8.98 -5.23
C LEU A 112 -18.86 -8.14 -5.52
N TYR A 113 -18.82 -7.43 -6.64
CA TYR A 113 -17.61 -6.72 -7.07
C TYR A 113 -17.20 -5.59 -6.14
N PRO A 114 -18.10 -4.69 -5.70
CA PRO A 114 -17.72 -3.65 -4.74
C PRO A 114 -17.24 -4.21 -3.40
N VAL A 115 -17.86 -5.27 -2.88
CA VAL A 115 -17.45 -5.90 -1.62
C VAL A 115 -16.07 -6.56 -1.74
N ARG A 116 -15.78 -7.22 -2.86
CA ARG A 116 -14.44 -7.78 -3.14
C ARG A 116 -13.36 -6.71 -3.17
N ILE A 117 -13.62 -5.62 -3.91
CA ILE A 117 -12.69 -4.49 -4.01
C ILE A 117 -12.52 -3.84 -2.64
N LEU A 118 -13.61 -3.62 -1.91
CA LEU A 118 -13.58 -3.08 -0.55
C LEU A 118 -12.72 -3.95 0.39
N ALA A 119 -12.91 -5.26 0.35
CA ALA A 119 -12.11 -6.19 1.16
C ALA A 119 -10.61 -6.13 0.80
N ALA A 120 -10.27 -6.09 -0.49
CA ALA A 120 -8.89 -5.95 -0.94
C ALA A 120 -8.26 -4.63 -0.47
N ILE A 121 -9.01 -3.51 -0.57
CA ILE A 121 -8.58 -2.20 -0.09
C ILE A 121 -8.36 -2.21 1.43
N LEU A 122 -9.27 -2.83 2.18
CA LEU A 122 -9.15 -2.96 3.63
C LEU A 122 -7.91 -3.76 4.04
N MET A 123 -7.62 -4.86 3.35
CA MET A 123 -6.40 -5.65 3.60
C MET A 123 -5.13 -4.85 3.31
N GLY A 124 -5.12 -4.09 2.19
CA GLY A 124 -4.02 -3.18 1.86
C GLY A 124 -3.85 -2.05 2.88
N ALA A 125 -4.96 -1.43 3.31
CA ALA A 125 -4.96 -0.41 4.35
C ALA A 125 -4.46 -0.96 5.71
N LEU A 126 -4.88 -2.17 6.09
CA LEU A 126 -4.39 -2.86 7.27
C LEU A 126 -2.87 -3.07 7.23
N LEU A 127 -2.34 -3.50 6.08
CA LEU A 127 -0.90 -3.67 5.89
C LEU A 127 -0.16 -2.35 6.11
N LEU A 128 -0.62 -1.25 5.50
CA LEU A 128 0.00 0.07 5.60
C LEU A 128 -0.13 0.68 7.01
N LEU A 129 -1.24 0.43 7.70
CA LEU A 129 -1.48 0.92 9.06
C LEU A 129 -0.68 0.12 10.11
N THR A 130 -0.34 -1.15 9.83
CA THR A 130 0.37 -2.04 10.78
C THR A 130 1.86 -2.20 10.48
N THR A 131 2.36 -1.68 9.37
CA THR A 131 3.75 -1.87 8.94
C THR A 131 4.38 -0.53 8.62
N THR A 132 5.58 -0.27 9.18
CA THR A 132 6.29 0.97 8.88
C THR A 132 6.84 0.97 7.45
N GLN A 133 7.12 2.16 6.89
CA GLN A 133 7.71 2.26 5.56
C GLN A 133 9.07 1.57 5.47
N THR A 134 9.88 1.66 6.53
CA THR A 134 11.18 0.99 6.61
C THR A 134 11.04 -0.52 6.63
N ASP A 135 10.04 -1.05 7.36
CA ASP A 135 9.76 -2.49 7.41
C ASP A 135 9.23 -3.02 6.09
N LEU A 136 8.38 -2.23 5.41
CA LEU A 136 7.91 -2.55 4.06
C LEU A 136 9.08 -2.63 3.08
N GLY A 137 10.04 -1.69 3.19
CA GLY A 137 11.26 -1.71 2.39
C GLY A 137 12.12 -2.96 2.65
N ASN A 138 12.27 -3.34 3.92
CA ASN A 138 13.00 -4.56 4.30
C ASN A 138 12.30 -5.82 3.78
N ALA A 139 10.97 -5.85 3.79
CA ALA A 139 10.20 -6.94 3.21
C ALA A 139 10.39 -7.04 1.69
N PHE A 140 10.36 -5.89 1.00
CA PHE A 140 10.63 -5.83 -0.43
C PHE A 140 12.06 -6.28 -0.77
N GLU A 141 13.06 -5.83 0.00
CA GLU A 141 14.44 -6.28 -0.14
C GLU A 141 14.56 -7.80 -0.01
N SER A 142 13.86 -8.38 0.98
CA SER A 142 13.84 -9.83 1.19
C SER A 142 13.17 -10.56 0.02
N ALA A 143 12.11 -10.00 -0.55
CA ALA A 143 11.41 -10.55 -1.70
C ALA A 143 12.24 -10.47 -3.00
N CYS A 144 13.09 -9.44 -3.13
CA CYS A 144 14.00 -9.31 -4.28
C CYS A 144 15.27 -10.18 -4.16
N SER A 145 15.61 -10.63 -2.95
CA SER A 145 16.82 -11.45 -2.72
C SER A 145 16.92 -12.72 -3.61
N PRO A 146 15.86 -13.51 -3.84
CA PRO A 146 15.92 -14.68 -4.70
C PRO A 146 16.17 -14.33 -6.19
N LEU A 147 15.87 -13.10 -6.64
CA LEU A 147 16.15 -12.68 -8.01
C LEU A 147 17.64 -12.70 -8.33
N SER A 148 18.51 -12.55 -7.33
CA SER A 148 19.96 -12.64 -7.51
C SER A 148 20.40 -14.04 -7.94
N LYS A 149 19.63 -15.09 -7.60
CA LYS A 149 19.89 -16.47 -8.07
C LYS A 149 19.55 -16.68 -9.56
N MET A 150 18.72 -15.80 -10.12
CA MET A 150 18.31 -15.80 -11.52
C MET A 150 19.23 -14.94 -12.41
N GLY A 151 20.37 -14.47 -11.89
CA GLY A 151 21.31 -13.61 -12.63
C GLY A 151 20.94 -12.13 -12.71
N LEU A 152 19.88 -11.70 -12.01
CA LEU A 152 19.49 -10.30 -11.92
C LEU A 152 20.21 -9.63 -10.73
N PRO A 153 20.53 -8.32 -10.78
CA PRO A 153 21.19 -7.57 -9.70
C PRO A 153 20.22 -7.29 -8.53
N GLY A 154 19.63 -8.37 -7.98
CA GLY A 154 18.56 -8.27 -6.95
C GLY A 154 19.03 -7.61 -5.66
N LYS A 155 20.30 -7.76 -5.28
CA LYS A 155 20.86 -7.12 -4.08
C LYS A 155 21.05 -5.61 -4.25
N GLU A 156 21.48 -5.20 -5.44
CA GLU A 156 21.64 -3.79 -5.79
C GLU A 156 20.29 -3.09 -5.87
N ILE A 157 19.30 -3.70 -6.53
CA ILE A 157 17.92 -3.20 -6.60
C ILE A 157 17.35 -3.03 -5.19
N ALA A 158 17.51 -4.05 -4.36
CA ALA A 158 17.04 -4.04 -2.98
C ALA A 158 17.69 -2.91 -2.16
N MET A 159 19.00 -2.68 -2.34
CA MET A 159 19.69 -1.58 -1.67
C MET A 159 19.21 -0.21 -2.15
N ILE A 160 19.08 -0.02 -3.47
CA ILE A 160 18.57 1.23 -4.03
C ILE A 160 17.18 1.53 -3.45
N PHE A 161 16.31 0.52 -3.41
CA PHE A 161 14.96 0.67 -2.86
C PHE A 161 14.98 1.02 -1.37
N SER A 162 15.81 0.36 -0.56
CA SER A 162 15.98 0.67 0.86
C SER A 162 16.48 2.11 1.08
N LEU A 163 17.44 2.56 0.25
CA LEU A 163 17.92 3.94 0.30
C LEU A 163 16.83 4.93 -0.12
N MET A 164 16.07 4.65 -1.18
CA MET A 164 14.96 5.50 -1.61
C MET A 164 13.96 5.72 -0.47
N LEU A 165 13.51 4.64 0.18
CA LEU A 165 12.56 4.74 1.29
C LEU A 165 13.10 5.54 2.47
N ARG A 166 14.41 5.45 2.74
CA ARG A 166 15.07 6.24 3.79
C ARG A 166 15.16 7.72 3.43
N PHE A 167 15.38 8.04 2.14
CA PHE A 167 15.50 9.42 1.69
C PHE A 167 14.16 10.13 1.50
N ILE A 168 13.05 9.42 1.31
CA ILE A 168 11.72 10.03 1.17
C ILE A 168 11.39 11.02 2.31
N PRO A 169 11.52 10.67 3.61
CA PRO A 169 11.27 11.62 4.69
C PRO A 169 12.24 12.82 4.68
N THR A 170 13.51 12.59 4.35
CA THR A 170 14.54 13.65 4.26
C THR A 170 14.21 14.64 3.16
N LEU A 171 13.91 14.14 1.95
CA LEU A 171 13.54 14.99 0.81
C LEU A 171 12.20 15.71 1.04
N ALA A 172 11.26 15.07 1.75
CA ALA A 172 10.01 15.72 2.16
C ALA A 172 10.28 16.90 3.11
N GLY A 173 11.19 16.74 4.08
CA GLY A 173 11.64 17.83 4.94
C GLY A 173 12.33 18.95 4.18
N ASP A 174 13.22 18.61 3.25
CA ASP A 174 13.89 19.59 2.39
C ASP A 174 12.86 20.37 1.54
N ALA A 175 11.87 19.67 0.98
CA ALA A 175 10.81 20.31 0.17
C ALA A 175 10.00 21.33 0.99
N VAL A 176 9.66 21.00 2.23
CA VAL A 176 8.98 21.94 3.16
C VAL A 176 9.88 23.16 3.43
N SER A 177 11.13 22.93 3.84
CA SER A 177 12.07 24.00 4.18
C SER A 177 12.35 24.92 2.98
N ILE A 178 12.52 24.36 1.78
CA ILE A 178 12.70 25.12 0.53
C ILE A 178 11.43 25.91 0.21
N SER A 179 10.25 25.32 0.38
CA SER A 179 8.97 26.00 0.15
C SER A 179 8.80 27.20 1.09
N GLU A 180 9.12 27.04 2.37
CA GLU A 180 9.07 28.11 3.36
C GLU A 180 10.07 29.23 3.03
N ALA A 181 11.30 28.86 2.66
CA ALA A 181 12.30 29.85 2.24
C ALA A 181 11.90 30.61 0.98
N GLN A 182 11.25 29.97 0.00
CA GLN A 182 10.73 30.62 -1.19
C GLN A 182 9.55 31.56 -0.87
N THR A 183 8.67 31.14 0.03
CA THR A 183 7.55 31.99 0.52
C THR A 183 8.08 33.24 1.21
N ALA A 184 9.11 33.12 2.04
CA ALA A 184 9.76 34.26 2.69
C ALA A 184 10.42 35.24 1.70
N ARG A 185 10.80 34.77 0.49
CA ARG A 185 11.31 35.59 -0.62
C ARG A 185 10.23 36.13 -1.55
N ALA A 186 8.99 36.22 -1.10
CA ALA A 186 7.81 36.64 -1.89
C ALA A 186 7.47 35.72 -3.09
N GLY A 187 7.96 34.49 -3.07
CA GLY A 187 7.63 33.44 -4.06
C GLY A 187 6.47 32.55 -3.61
N ASP A 188 5.33 33.14 -3.23
CA ASP A 188 4.20 32.37 -2.71
C ASP A 188 3.60 31.47 -3.83
N VAL A 189 3.71 30.16 -3.61
CA VAL A 189 3.17 29.10 -4.50
C VAL A 189 1.63 29.07 -4.45
N ALA A 190 1.04 29.56 -3.37
CA ALA A 190 -0.39 29.51 -3.14
C ALA A 190 -1.16 30.71 -3.74
N SER A 191 -0.49 31.84 -3.98
CA SER A 191 -1.12 33.07 -4.44
C SER A 191 -0.63 33.50 -5.83
N GLY A 192 -1.51 34.12 -6.62
CA GLY A 192 -1.19 34.70 -7.92
C GLY A 192 -1.72 33.93 -9.13
N SER A 193 -1.41 34.45 -10.33
CA SER A 193 -1.81 33.83 -11.59
C SER A 193 -1.12 32.50 -11.84
N LEU A 194 -1.75 31.62 -12.62
CA LEU A 194 -1.20 30.28 -12.97
C LEU A 194 0.29 30.32 -13.39
N PRO A 195 0.76 31.23 -14.28
CA PRO A 195 2.16 31.24 -14.66
C PRO A 195 3.10 31.63 -13.50
N LYS A 196 2.67 32.49 -12.57
CA LYS A 196 3.46 32.83 -11.37
C LYS A 196 3.58 31.60 -10.43
N ARG A 197 2.50 30.89 -10.22
CA ARG A 197 2.50 29.65 -9.41
C ARG A 197 3.38 28.56 -10.03
N LEU A 198 3.33 28.37 -11.35
CA LEU A 198 4.20 27.41 -12.05
C LEU A 198 5.68 27.80 -11.89
N ARG A 199 6.04 29.07 -12.04
CA ARG A 199 7.43 29.52 -11.87
C ARG A 199 7.93 29.31 -10.44
N ALA A 200 7.10 29.59 -9.42
CA ALA A 200 7.43 29.35 -8.02
C ALA A 200 7.62 27.87 -7.74
N THR A 201 6.72 27.00 -8.24
CA THR A 201 6.86 25.54 -8.11
C THR A 201 8.13 25.04 -8.79
N PHE A 202 8.44 25.54 -10.00
CA PHE A 202 9.66 25.18 -10.71
C PHE A 202 10.94 25.55 -9.94
N SER A 203 10.94 26.72 -9.30
CA SER A 203 12.06 27.14 -8.43
C SER A 203 12.27 26.18 -7.25
N ILE A 204 11.19 25.68 -6.62
CA ILE A 204 11.27 24.69 -5.55
C ILE A 204 11.82 23.36 -6.09
N VAL A 205 11.33 22.90 -7.23
CA VAL A 205 11.79 21.64 -7.84
C VAL A 205 13.29 21.70 -8.18
N VAL A 206 13.76 22.79 -8.76
CA VAL A 206 15.19 22.98 -9.10
C VAL A 206 16.05 22.99 -7.82
N ALA A 207 15.62 23.71 -6.78
CA ALA A 207 16.33 23.74 -5.50
C ALA A 207 16.35 22.37 -4.82
N LEU A 208 15.23 21.61 -4.87
CA LEU A 208 15.13 20.26 -4.34
C LEU A 208 16.03 19.28 -5.11
N LEU A 209 16.09 19.41 -6.45
CA LEU A 209 16.99 18.60 -7.27
C LEU A 209 18.45 18.86 -6.90
N ALA A 210 18.85 20.13 -6.73
CA ALA A 210 20.20 20.48 -6.30
C ALA A 210 20.51 19.91 -4.89
N SER A 211 19.55 19.93 -3.96
CA SER A 211 19.70 19.30 -2.65
C SER A 211 19.86 17.78 -2.77
N SER A 212 19.03 17.14 -3.58
CA SER A 212 19.08 15.68 -3.82
C SER A 212 20.43 15.24 -4.40
N LEU A 213 21.01 16.02 -5.34
CA LEU A 213 22.33 15.75 -5.89
C LEU A 213 23.44 15.89 -4.83
N ARG A 214 23.33 16.88 -3.93
CA ARG A 214 24.27 17.00 -2.81
C ARG A 214 24.16 15.79 -1.87
N HIS A 215 22.94 15.34 -1.54
CA HIS A 215 22.74 14.14 -0.73
C HIS A 215 23.33 12.90 -1.40
N ALA A 216 23.12 12.73 -2.70
CA ALA A 216 23.67 11.61 -3.47
C ALA A 216 25.21 11.61 -3.45
N ASN A 217 25.84 12.78 -3.65
CA ASN A 217 27.31 12.93 -3.61
C ASN A 217 27.87 12.64 -2.21
N ASN A 218 27.22 13.14 -1.16
CA ASN A 218 27.63 12.87 0.22
C ASN A 218 27.46 11.38 0.57
N LEU A 219 26.39 10.74 0.10
CA LEU A 219 26.17 9.31 0.27
C LEU A 219 27.25 8.49 -0.44
N SER A 220 27.57 8.83 -1.69
CA SER A 220 28.65 8.15 -2.43
C SER A 220 29.97 8.21 -1.68
N LYS A 221 30.39 9.40 -1.24
CA LYS A 221 31.61 9.56 -0.44
C LYS A 221 31.58 8.74 0.87
N ALA A 222 30.43 8.68 1.54
CA ALA A 222 30.27 7.91 2.76
C ALA A 222 30.33 6.40 2.51
N LEU A 223 29.82 5.93 1.37
CA LEU A 223 29.90 4.53 0.95
C LEU A 223 31.33 4.14 0.58
N ASP A 224 32.03 4.99 -0.16
CA ASP A 224 33.44 4.79 -0.54
C ASP A 224 34.33 4.72 0.71
N ALA A 225 34.15 5.63 1.68
CA ALA A 225 34.89 5.63 2.95
C ALA A 225 34.62 4.37 3.80
N ARG A 226 33.47 3.69 3.59
CA ARG A 226 33.12 2.44 4.26
C ARG A 226 33.48 1.20 3.42
N HIS A 227 34.23 1.35 2.35
CA HIS A 227 34.61 0.28 1.42
C HIS A 227 33.41 -0.52 0.91
N TYR A 228 32.34 0.21 0.54
CA TYR A 228 31.14 -0.43 0.01
C TYR A 228 31.42 -1.07 -1.35
N VAL A 229 31.16 -2.39 -1.45
CA VAL A 229 31.23 -3.14 -2.72
C VAL A 229 29.81 -3.54 -3.11
N ALA A 230 29.38 -3.16 -4.31
CA ALA A 230 28.09 -3.55 -4.85
C ALA A 230 28.00 -5.07 -5.03
N GLY A 231 26.86 -5.67 -4.71
CA GLY A 231 26.63 -7.12 -4.85
C GLY A 231 27.26 -7.99 -3.77
N ALA A 232 28.13 -7.47 -2.91
CA ALA A 232 28.75 -8.24 -1.84
C ALA A 232 27.71 -8.78 -0.84
N SER A 233 27.99 -9.94 -0.25
CA SER A 233 27.14 -10.49 0.81
C SER A 233 27.26 -9.65 2.07
N ARG A 234 26.13 -9.26 2.66
CA ARG A 234 26.10 -8.45 3.89
C ARG A 234 25.37 -9.17 4.99
N THR A 235 25.82 -8.94 6.21
CA THR A 235 25.11 -9.33 7.41
C THR A 235 24.18 -8.19 7.84
N ARG A 236 22.96 -8.53 8.24
CA ARG A 236 22.01 -7.56 8.82
C ARG A 236 22.15 -7.57 10.33
N TRP A 237 22.21 -6.38 10.95
CA TRP A 237 22.22 -6.23 12.41
C TRP A 237 20.97 -6.81 13.07
N HIS A 238 19.81 -6.54 12.49
CA HIS A 238 18.55 -7.14 12.90
C HIS A 238 18.06 -8.09 11.80
N GLN A 239 18.33 -9.37 11.98
CA GLN A 239 17.73 -10.39 11.11
C GLN A 239 16.32 -10.67 11.61
N PRO A 240 15.28 -10.52 10.77
CA PRO A 240 13.95 -10.95 11.14
C PRO A 240 13.96 -12.48 11.34
N THR A 241 13.82 -12.90 12.58
CA THR A 241 13.79 -14.35 12.93
C THR A 241 12.43 -14.91 12.56
N PHE A 242 12.42 -16.05 11.87
CA PHE A 242 11.22 -16.84 11.68
C PHE A 242 10.96 -17.64 12.95
N GLY A 243 9.96 -17.24 13.72
CA GLY A 243 9.53 -17.91 14.93
C GLY A 243 8.23 -18.70 14.76
N ALA A 244 7.77 -19.35 15.83
CA ALA A 244 6.51 -20.09 15.82
C ALA A 244 5.29 -19.20 15.47
N ARG A 245 5.31 -17.92 15.82
CA ARG A 245 4.23 -16.95 15.54
C ARG A 245 4.08 -16.70 14.04
N GLU A 246 5.19 -16.54 13.33
CA GLU A 246 5.25 -16.32 11.90
C GLU A 246 4.74 -17.54 11.14
N THR A 247 5.14 -18.73 11.57
CA THR A 247 4.68 -19.98 10.98
C THR A 247 3.18 -20.16 11.19
N ILE A 248 2.67 -19.92 12.40
CA ILE A 248 1.23 -19.99 12.70
C ILE A 248 0.44 -19.00 11.84
N ALA A 249 0.90 -17.74 11.72
CA ALA A 249 0.23 -16.73 10.89
C ALA A 249 0.16 -17.15 9.42
N LEU A 250 1.23 -17.73 8.88
CA LEU A 250 1.26 -18.20 7.50
C LEU A 250 0.36 -19.42 7.29
N VAL A 251 0.40 -20.39 8.20
CA VAL A 251 -0.47 -21.57 8.17
C VAL A 251 -1.95 -21.15 8.24
N VAL A 252 -2.31 -20.28 9.18
CA VAL A 252 -3.69 -19.75 9.30
C VAL A 252 -4.12 -19.06 7.99
N THR A 253 -3.26 -18.25 7.39
CA THR A 253 -3.55 -17.58 6.12
C THR A 253 -3.79 -18.59 5.01
N VAL A 254 -2.92 -19.60 4.87
CA VAL A 254 -3.06 -20.64 3.83
C VAL A 254 -4.30 -21.50 4.08
N CYS A 255 -4.58 -21.89 5.32
CA CYS A 255 -5.79 -22.64 5.66
C CYS A 255 -7.06 -21.82 5.37
N PHE A 256 -7.06 -20.54 5.68
CA PHE A 256 -8.18 -19.65 5.38
C PHE A 256 -8.44 -19.56 3.85
N ILE A 257 -7.38 -19.39 3.06
CA ILE A 257 -7.49 -19.37 1.60
C ILE A 257 -7.98 -20.73 1.07
N ALA A 258 -7.40 -21.83 1.56
CA ALA A 258 -7.84 -23.17 1.18
C ALA A 258 -9.33 -23.41 1.50
N LEU A 259 -9.80 -22.92 2.64
CA LEU A 259 -11.20 -23.02 3.02
C LEU A 259 -12.13 -22.20 2.10
N ILE A 260 -11.70 -21.01 1.67
CA ILE A 260 -12.42 -20.23 0.63
C ILE A 260 -12.53 -21.03 -0.67
N PHE A 261 -11.47 -21.72 -1.09
CA PHE A 261 -11.50 -22.52 -2.33
C PHE A 261 -12.33 -23.80 -2.20
N VAL A 262 -12.38 -24.42 -1.02
CA VAL A 262 -13.25 -25.60 -0.77
C VAL A 262 -14.74 -25.21 -0.83
N LEU A 263 -15.08 -23.97 -0.51
CA LEU A 263 -16.46 -23.44 -0.60
C LEU A 263 -16.84 -22.98 -2.04
N ALA A 264 -15.95 -23.18 -3.00
CA ALA A 264 -16.21 -22.87 -4.41
C ALA A 264 -17.05 -23.96 -5.05
#